data_136ea95cf7130204bd0b6fd4341a3abf
#
_entry.id   136ea95cf7130204bd0b6fd4341a3abf
#
_cell.length_a   1.000
_cell.length_b   1.000
_cell.length_c   1.000
_cell.angle_alpha   90.00
_cell.angle_beta   90.00
_cell.angle_gamma   90.00
#
_symmetry.space_group_name_H-M   'P 1'
#
loop_
_entity.id
_entity.type
_entity.pdbx_description
1 polymer ?
#
loop_
_entity_poly.entity_id
_entity_poly.type
_entity_poly.pdbx_seq_one_letter_code
_entity_poly.pdbx_strand_id
1 'polypeptide(L)'
;MTFEIRNIGEALDLDTGQVVALTPDYIKQLDDETLAQFIYESKRFAKLPKAGEEELKSRLESGKRFSMVDFGKPAKTTTIADNNARKRELVIKHGWDCVSLKSLNELKKIYGEKFEDEISDLIVIGEKNPALKWKV
;
A
#
# COMPACT_ATOMS: atom_id res chain seq x y z
N MET A 1 -13.85 -29.54 -3.89
CA MET A 1 -14.66 -28.72 -4.81
C MET A 1 -13.76 -28.09 -5.86
N THR A 2 -14.24 -28.05 -7.09
CA THR A 2 -13.50 -27.50 -8.23
C THR A 2 -14.16 -26.20 -8.69
N PHE A 3 -13.37 -25.14 -8.89
CA PHE A 3 -13.88 -23.83 -9.27
C PHE A 3 -13.21 -23.31 -10.54
N GLU A 4 -13.92 -22.49 -11.26
CA GLU A 4 -13.43 -21.70 -12.38
C GLU A 4 -13.73 -20.23 -12.11
N ILE A 5 -12.75 -19.35 -12.24
CA ILE A 5 -12.95 -17.92 -12.03
C ILE A 5 -13.70 -17.32 -13.21
N ARG A 6 -14.84 -16.72 -12.94
CA ARG A 6 -15.70 -16.05 -13.94
C ARG A 6 -15.33 -14.58 -14.11
N ASN A 7 -15.06 -13.93 -12.99
CA ASN A 7 -14.60 -12.53 -12.92
C ASN A 7 -13.95 -12.28 -11.56
N ILE A 8 -13.58 -11.04 -11.26
CA ILE A 8 -12.85 -10.70 -10.01
C ILE A 8 -13.64 -11.05 -8.74
N GLY A 9 -14.95 -11.08 -8.78
CA GLY A 9 -15.79 -11.30 -7.59
C GLY A 9 -16.55 -12.61 -7.59
N GLU A 10 -16.40 -13.46 -8.61
CA GLU A 10 -17.24 -14.64 -8.79
C GLU A 10 -16.45 -15.84 -9.31
N ALA A 11 -16.82 -17.01 -8.82
CA ALA A 11 -16.32 -18.29 -9.33
C ALA A 11 -17.48 -19.21 -9.71
N LEU A 12 -17.26 -20.06 -10.71
CA LEU A 12 -18.14 -21.15 -11.06
C LEU A 12 -17.71 -22.40 -10.28
N ASP A 13 -18.61 -22.94 -9.46
CA ASP A 13 -18.42 -24.25 -8.87
C ASP A 13 -18.66 -25.30 -9.94
N LEU A 14 -17.61 -25.98 -10.39
CA LEU A 14 -17.69 -26.96 -11.47
C LEU A 14 -18.42 -28.25 -11.04
N ASP A 15 -18.52 -28.52 -9.76
CA ASP A 15 -19.22 -29.69 -9.26
C ASP A 15 -20.75 -29.50 -9.26
N THR A 16 -21.20 -28.28 -8.95
CA THR A 16 -22.63 -27.95 -8.84
C THR A 16 -23.18 -27.13 -10.03
N GLY A 17 -22.30 -26.52 -10.81
CA GLY A 17 -22.67 -25.59 -11.90
C GLY A 17 -23.18 -24.23 -11.41
N GLN A 18 -23.03 -23.92 -10.14
CA GLN A 18 -23.47 -22.65 -9.57
C GLN A 18 -22.37 -21.60 -9.60
N VAL A 19 -22.78 -20.36 -9.84
CA VAL A 19 -21.90 -19.18 -9.68
C VAL A 19 -21.97 -18.72 -8.24
N VAL A 20 -20.82 -18.63 -7.57
CA VAL A 20 -20.70 -18.22 -6.18
C VAL A 20 -19.93 -16.92 -6.08
N ALA A 21 -20.35 -16.04 -5.18
CA ALA A 21 -19.58 -14.84 -4.84
C ALA A 21 -18.33 -15.27 -4.05
N LEU A 22 -17.17 -14.74 -4.45
CA LEU A 22 -15.93 -15.00 -3.73
C LEU A 22 -15.91 -14.23 -2.42
N THR A 23 -15.86 -14.98 -1.34
CA THR A 23 -15.67 -14.49 0.03
C THR A 23 -14.33 -14.99 0.55
N PRO A 24 -13.80 -14.46 1.66
CA PRO A 24 -12.59 -15.00 2.28
C PRO A 24 -12.66 -16.50 2.56
N ASP A 25 -13.82 -17.02 2.90
CA ASP A 25 -14.00 -18.46 3.15
C ASP A 25 -14.01 -19.28 1.86
N TYR A 26 -14.61 -18.79 0.80
CA TYR A 26 -14.53 -19.44 -0.52
C TYR A 26 -13.11 -19.43 -1.09
N ILE A 27 -12.37 -18.35 -0.91
CA ILE A 27 -10.97 -18.26 -1.33
C ILE A 27 -10.13 -19.39 -0.74
N LYS A 28 -10.36 -19.74 0.52
CA LYS A 28 -9.66 -20.84 1.20
C LYS A 28 -9.99 -22.23 0.62
N GLN A 29 -11.08 -22.35 -0.09
CA GLN A 29 -11.54 -23.61 -0.70
C GLN A 29 -11.07 -23.77 -2.15
N LEU A 30 -10.51 -22.76 -2.77
CA LEU A 30 -9.98 -22.84 -4.12
C LEU A 30 -8.78 -23.79 -4.17
N ASP A 31 -8.67 -24.57 -5.25
CA ASP A 31 -7.47 -25.33 -5.52
C ASP A 31 -6.28 -24.39 -5.82
N ASP A 32 -5.07 -24.90 -5.69
CA ASP A 32 -3.85 -24.09 -5.73
C ASP A 32 -3.71 -23.29 -7.05
N GLU A 33 -3.95 -23.92 -8.19
CA GLU A 33 -3.82 -23.27 -9.49
C GLU A 33 -4.90 -22.20 -9.72
N THR A 34 -6.14 -22.48 -9.31
CA THR A 34 -7.24 -21.52 -9.39
C THR A 34 -7.01 -20.33 -8.47
N LEU A 35 -6.49 -20.57 -7.27
CA LEU A 35 -6.11 -19.50 -6.36
C LEU A 35 -5.01 -18.61 -6.94
N ALA A 36 -3.96 -19.22 -7.51
CA ALA A 36 -2.88 -18.48 -8.15
C ALA A 36 -3.38 -17.63 -9.32
N GLN A 37 -4.23 -18.21 -10.18
CA GLN A 37 -4.84 -17.50 -11.30
C GLN A 37 -5.72 -16.35 -10.83
N PHE A 38 -6.55 -16.55 -9.81
CA PHE A 38 -7.40 -15.49 -9.24
C PHE A 38 -6.58 -14.30 -8.76
N ILE A 39 -5.50 -14.55 -8.03
CA ILE A 39 -4.62 -13.48 -7.53
C ILE A 39 -3.91 -12.76 -8.68
N TYR A 40 -3.42 -13.50 -9.67
CA TYR A 40 -2.76 -12.92 -10.85
C TYR A 40 -3.70 -11.99 -11.63
N GLU A 41 -4.91 -12.46 -11.94
CA GLU A 41 -5.93 -11.67 -12.65
C GLU A 41 -6.37 -10.45 -11.83
N SER A 42 -6.58 -10.62 -10.53
CA SER A 42 -6.95 -9.52 -9.63
C SER A 42 -5.89 -8.42 -9.62
N LYS A 43 -4.61 -8.78 -9.62
CA LYS A 43 -3.51 -7.81 -9.65
C LYS A 43 -3.41 -7.06 -10.99
N ARG A 44 -3.75 -7.70 -12.09
CA ARG A 44 -3.80 -7.03 -13.41
C ARG A 44 -4.81 -5.89 -13.41
N PHE A 45 -5.95 -6.08 -12.76
CA PHE A 45 -7.03 -5.10 -12.70
C PHE A 45 -6.93 -4.12 -11.53
N ALA A 46 -6.01 -4.35 -10.57
CA ALA A 46 -5.93 -3.54 -9.35
C ALA A 46 -5.63 -2.05 -9.59
N LYS A 47 -5.00 -1.71 -10.71
CA LYS A 47 -4.69 -0.33 -11.09
C LYS A 47 -5.88 0.42 -11.68
N LEU A 48 -6.87 -0.29 -12.22
CA LEU A 48 -8.02 0.32 -12.90
C LEU A 48 -8.93 1.08 -11.94
N PRO A 49 -9.34 0.52 -10.78
CA PRO A 49 -10.13 1.28 -9.80
C PRO A 49 -9.44 2.56 -9.35
N LYS A 50 -8.13 2.51 -9.10
CA LYS A 50 -7.36 3.69 -8.70
C LYS A 50 -7.34 4.76 -9.79
N ALA A 51 -7.07 4.38 -11.02
CA ALA A 51 -7.12 5.30 -12.16
C ALA A 51 -8.52 5.89 -12.34
N GLY A 52 -9.56 5.08 -12.16
CA GLY A 52 -10.95 5.54 -12.19
C GLY A 52 -11.27 6.53 -11.09
N GLU A 53 -10.79 6.31 -9.87
CA GLU A 53 -10.96 7.25 -8.76
C GLU A 53 -10.26 8.59 -9.01
N GLU A 54 -9.05 8.57 -9.56
CA GLU A 54 -8.32 9.77 -9.93
C GLU A 54 -9.07 10.58 -10.99
N GLU A 55 -9.63 9.90 -11.99
CA GLU A 55 -10.45 10.53 -13.03
C GLU A 55 -11.75 11.10 -12.45
N LEU A 56 -12.43 10.38 -11.54
CA LEU A 56 -13.62 10.89 -10.85
C LEU A 56 -13.32 12.17 -10.06
N LYS A 57 -12.22 12.19 -9.33
CA LYS A 57 -11.79 13.39 -8.59
C LYS A 57 -11.54 14.57 -9.52
N SER A 58 -10.84 14.32 -10.63
CA SER A 58 -10.59 15.34 -11.66
C SER A 58 -11.88 15.92 -12.22
N ARG A 59 -12.86 15.08 -12.52
CA ARG A 59 -14.18 15.53 -13.00
C ARG A 59 -14.97 16.31 -11.96
N LEU A 60 -14.95 15.87 -10.71
CA LEU A 60 -15.58 16.62 -9.61
C LEU A 60 -14.93 17.99 -9.43
N GLU A 61 -13.60 18.06 -9.49
CA GLU A 61 -12.85 19.33 -9.42
C GLU A 61 -13.20 20.27 -10.58
N SER A 62 -13.47 19.74 -11.77
CA SER A 62 -13.90 20.52 -12.93
C SER A 62 -15.37 20.97 -12.88
N GLY A 63 -16.10 20.64 -11.82
CA GLY A 63 -17.47 21.06 -11.60
C GLY A 63 -18.55 20.06 -12.01
N LYS A 64 -18.20 18.87 -12.50
CA LYS A 64 -19.17 17.81 -12.78
C LYS A 64 -19.73 17.25 -11.47
N ARG A 65 -20.98 16.77 -11.53
CA ARG A 65 -21.68 16.17 -10.39
C ARG A 65 -22.18 14.78 -10.76
N PHE A 66 -22.10 13.88 -9.80
CA PHE A 66 -22.56 12.50 -9.92
C PHE A 66 -23.59 12.20 -8.85
N SER A 67 -24.56 11.32 -9.16
CA SER A 67 -25.59 10.92 -8.19
C SER A 67 -25.08 10.00 -7.08
N MET A 68 -24.01 9.21 -7.37
CA MET A 68 -23.50 8.17 -6.47
C MET A 68 -22.32 8.63 -5.62
N VAL A 69 -21.64 9.71 -5.99
CA VAL A 69 -20.36 10.07 -5.38
C VAL A 69 -20.16 11.59 -5.36
N ASP A 70 -19.58 12.09 -4.30
CA ASP A 70 -19.12 13.45 -4.15
C ASP A 70 -17.92 13.49 -3.21
N PHE A 71 -17.23 14.63 -3.12
CA PHE A 71 -16.19 14.80 -2.12
C PHE A 71 -16.77 14.77 -0.71
N GLY A 72 -16.13 13.98 0.15
CA GLY A 72 -16.40 14.04 1.59
C GLY A 72 -15.73 15.26 2.24
N LYS A 73 -15.95 15.43 3.54
CA LYS A 73 -15.21 16.42 4.32
C LYS A 73 -13.73 16.06 4.37
N PRO A 74 -12.81 17.03 4.14
CA PRO A 74 -11.37 16.76 4.26
C PRO A 74 -11.03 16.25 5.65
N ALA A 75 -10.25 15.16 5.71
CA ALA A 75 -9.70 14.69 6.97
C ALA A 75 -8.64 15.68 7.47
N LYS A 76 -8.65 15.95 8.77
CA LYS A 76 -7.59 16.74 9.39
C LYS A 76 -6.41 15.83 9.74
N THR A 77 -5.21 16.30 9.44
CA THR A 77 -3.97 15.62 9.82
C THR A 77 -3.23 16.46 10.86
N THR A 78 -2.64 15.80 11.84
CA THR A 78 -1.78 16.45 12.82
C THR A 78 -0.36 15.98 12.58
N THR A 79 0.53 16.91 12.28
CA THR A 79 1.92 16.62 12.00
C THR A 79 2.81 17.57 12.82
N ILE A 80 4.05 17.17 13.06
CA ILE A 80 5.04 18.01 13.72
C ILE A 80 5.89 18.65 12.63
N ALA A 81 5.94 19.98 12.62
CA ALA A 81 6.79 20.73 11.70
C ALA A 81 8.27 20.51 12.01
N ASP A 82 9.08 20.43 10.97
CA ASP A 82 10.53 20.31 11.11
C ASP A 82 11.15 21.68 11.47
N ASN A 83 11.69 21.79 12.67
CA ASN A 83 12.29 23.02 13.18
C ASN A 83 13.49 22.67 14.06
N ASN A 84 14.69 22.93 13.57
CA ASN A 84 15.92 22.55 14.27
C ASN A 84 16.14 23.33 15.57
N ALA A 85 15.76 24.60 15.63
CA ALA A 85 15.88 25.39 16.85
C ALA A 85 14.99 24.80 17.98
N ARG A 86 13.74 24.45 17.64
CA ARG A 86 12.82 23.79 18.56
C ARG A 86 13.28 22.39 18.96
N LYS A 87 13.86 21.64 18.03
CA LYS A 87 14.44 20.32 18.34
C LYS A 87 15.54 20.44 19.39
N ARG A 88 16.43 21.41 19.25
CA ARG A 88 17.51 21.64 20.23
C ARG A 88 16.95 21.96 21.63
N GLU A 89 15.95 22.83 21.70
CA GLU A 89 15.30 23.17 23.00
C GLU A 89 14.65 21.93 23.62
N LEU A 90 13.95 21.09 22.81
CA LEU A 90 13.31 19.88 23.28
C LEU A 90 14.33 18.85 23.77
N VAL A 91 15.45 18.70 23.06
CA VAL A 91 16.53 17.79 23.48
C VAL A 91 17.17 18.25 24.77
N ILE A 92 17.41 19.56 24.96
CA ILE A 92 17.94 20.12 26.22
C ILE A 92 16.96 19.83 27.37
N LYS A 93 15.67 19.95 27.15
CA LYS A 93 14.64 19.76 28.17
C LYS A 93 14.34 18.28 28.47
N HIS A 94 14.27 17.43 27.43
CA HIS A 94 13.76 16.05 27.53
C HIS A 94 14.80 14.97 27.22
N GLY A 95 15.96 15.33 26.68
CA GLY A 95 16.99 14.38 26.26
C GLY A 95 16.80 13.90 24.79
N TRP A 96 17.69 13.02 24.36
CA TRP A 96 17.75 12.57 22.98
C TRP A 96 16.58 11.64 22.57
N ASP A 97 15.85 11.07 23.52
CA ASP A 97 14.74 10.16 23.26
C ASP A 97 13.57 10.82 22.52
N CYS A 98 13.48 12.16 22.54
CA CYS A 98 12.43 12.89 21.82
C CYS A 98 12.70 13.11 20.33
N VAL A 99 13.87 12.73 19.83
CA VAL A 99 14.26 12.87 18.42
C VAL A 99 14.90 11.59 17.89
N SER A 100 14.88 11.42 16.58
CA SER A 100 15.54 10.31 15.91
C SER A 100 16.33 10.82 14.71
N LEU A 101 17.29 10.01 14.25
CA LEU A 101 17.97 10.29 13.00
C LEU A 101 16.99 10.20 11.82
N LYS A 102 17.21 11.02 10.82
CA LYS A 102 16.56 10.85 9.52
C LYS A 102 16.90 9.48 8.93
N SER A 103 16.09 9.04 7.97
CA SER A 103 16.39 7.81 7.26
C SER A 103 17.75 7.88 6.54
N LEU A 104 18.37 6.73 6.29
CA LEU A 104 19.66 6.67 5.59
C LEU A 104 19.61 7.38 4.22
N ASN A 105 18.52 7.20 3.48
CA ASN A 105 18.34 7.85 2.18
C ASN A 105 18.29 9.39 2.28
N GLU A 106 17.60 9.91 3.29
CA GLU A 106 17.54 11.35 3.54
C GLU A 106 18.92 11.92 3.94
N LEU A 107 19.63 11.20 4.81
CA LEU A 107 20.98 11.60 5.23
C LEU A 107 21.97 11.58 4.07
N LYS A 108 21.91 10.60 3.20
CA LYS A 108 22.73 10.54 1.97
C LYS A 108 22.41 11.70 1.02
N LYS A 109 21.16 12.10 0.89
CA LYS A 109 20.77 13.26 0.08
C LYS A 109 21.33 14.58 0.62
N ILE A 110 21.44 14.71 1.94
CA ILE A 110 21.93 15.92 2.59
C ILE A 110 23.46 15.96 2.60
N TYR A 111 24.12 14.86 2.95
CA TYR A 111 25.56 14.81 3.22
C TYR A 111 26.38 14.03 2.18
N GLY A 112 25.75 13.35 1.22
CA GLY A 112 26.38 12.55 0.18
C GLY A 112 26.42 11.06 0.49
N GLU A 113 26.76 10.25 -0.52
CA GLU A 113 26.75 8.77 -0.42
C GLU A 113 27.70 8.21 0.64
N LYS A 114 28.82 8.90 0.88
CA LYS A 114 29.83 8.47 1.86
C LYS A 114 29.37 8.62 3.31
N PHE A 115 28.26 9.28 3.59
CA PHE A 115 27.73 9.42 4.95
C PHE A 115 27.42 8.08 5.60
N GLU A 116 27.08 7.07 4.81
CA GLU A 116 26.88 5.71 5.29
C GLU A 116 28.08 5.15 6.04
N ASP A 117 29.32 5.47 5.61
CA ASP A 117 30.53 5.02 6.25
C ASP A 117 30.69 5.63 7.64
N GLU A 118 30.19 6.85 7.84
CA GLU A 118 30.25 7.58 9.11
C GLU A 118 29.37 6.95 10.20
N ILE A 119 28.27 6.32 9.78
CA ILE A 119 27.29 5.67 10.68
C ILE A 119 27.23 4.16 10.46
N SER A 120 28.31 3.56 9.95
CA SER A 120 28.33 2.13 9.63
C SER A 120 28.02 1.22 10.85
N ASP A 121 28.36 1.68 12.05
CA ASP A 121 28.04 1.02 13.32
C ASP A 121 26.53 0.99 13.64
N LEU A 122 25.74 1.88 13.03
CA LEU A 122 24.30 1.97 13.21
C LEU A 122 23.52 1.30 12.08
N ILE A 123 24.19 0.87 11.00
CA ILE A 123 23.55 0.23 9.85
C ILE A 123 23.20 -1.21 10.20
N VAL A 124 21.91 -1.53 10.07
CA VAL A 124 21.39 -2.89 10.23
C VAL A 124 20.81 -3.34 8.90
N ILE A 125 21.33 -4.44 8.37
CA ILE A 125 20.82 -5.07 7.14
C ILE A 125 19.87 -6.19 7.56
N GLY A 126 18.60 -6.06 7.22
CA GLY A 126 17.58 -7.05 7.47
C GLY A 126 16.98 -7.59 6.17
N GLU A 127 16.40 -8.76 6.24
CA GLU A 127 15.65 -9.35 5.13
C GLU A 127 14.15 -9.14 5.36
N LYS A 128 13.45 -8.75 4.31
CA LYS A 128 11.98 -8.71 4.31
C LYS A 128 11.43 -10.11 4.01
N ASN A 129 10.21 -10.36 4.46
CA ASN A 129 9.51 -11.56 4.04
C ASN A 129 9.44 -11.65 2.51
N PRO A 130 9.63 -12.85 1.94
CA PRO A 130 9.60 -13.02 0.49
C PRO A 130 8.27 -12.56 -0.10
N ALA A 131 8.35 -11.82 -1.19
CA ALA A 131 7.17 -11.49 -1.99
C ALA A 131 6.88 -12.59 -3.00
N LEU A 132 5.63 -12.69 -3.44
CA LEU A 132 5.25 -13.61 -4.51
C LEU A 132 5.93 -13.19 -5.82
N LYS A 133 6.53 -14.15 -6.52
CA LYS A 133 7.11 -13.98 -7.85
C LYS A 133 6.32 -14.80 -8.86
N TRP A 134 5.78 -14.13 -9.86
CA TRP A 134 4.98 -14.76 -10.90
C TRP A 134 5.88 -15.31 -12.01
N LYS A 135 5.63 -16.56 -12.39
CA LYS A 135 6.39 -17.29 -13.44
C LYS A 135 5.67 -17.22 -14.80
N VAL A 136 5.19 -16.06 -15.14
CA VAL A 136 4.42 -15.83 -16.37
C VAL A 136 5.07 -14.80 -17.27
#